data_9709fe308643231d559509d284a8b384
#
_entry.id   9709fe308643231d559509d284a8b384
#
_cell.length_a   1.000
_cell.length_b   1.000
_cell.length_c   1.000
_cell.angle_alpha   90.00
_cell.angle_beta   90.00
_cell.angle_gamma   90.00
#
_symmetry.space_group_name_H-M   'P 1'
#
loop_
_entity.id
_entity.type
_entity.pdbx_description
1 polymer ?
#
loop_
_entity_poly.entity_id
_entity_poly.type
_entity_poly.pdbx_seq_one_letter_code
_entity_poly.pdbx_strand_id
1 'polypeptide(L)'
;MHDILINWAPQETRVALIENGAVQELHLERTLERGLVGNIYLGKVARVLPGMQSAFIDIGLERAAFLHVADLHSTGFNPRANPDNTPPTPIEKQVFEGQTLTVQVVKDPIGTKGARLSTQVSIAGRMLVFLPQDNHIGISQKIGSAEARDQLRARMQTLVGKPEEGGGGGFILRTNAEEASDTELGDDIAYLRKTWAQIRQRSLAQPAGTLLHQDLSLVERVLRDLATEQTQSIRIDSKMQFDQLKAFGSVYTPTAVAKLEHYKGERPIFDLFGVEEEIARALARRVDLKSGGYLIVDQTEALTTVDVNTGGFVG
;
A
#
# COMPACT_ATOMS: atom_id res chain seq x y z
N MET A 1 15.63 -15.73 9.86
CA MET A 1 15.84 -15.74 8.41
C MET A 1 14.65 -16.38 7.75
N HIS A 2 14.14 -15.81 6.66
CA HIS A 2 12.94 -16.30 6.00
C HIS A 2 13.09 -16.38 4.47
N ASP A 3 12.32 -17.24 3.86
CA ASP A 3 12.17 -17.37 2.42
C ASP A 3 10.81 -16.83 1.98
N ILE A 4 10.74 -16.23 0.81
CA ILE A 4 9.51 -15.76 0.20
C ILE A 4 9.24 -16.59 -1.05
N LEU A 5 8.06 -17.21 -1.11
CA LEU A 5 7.61 -18.01 -2.24
C LEU A 5 6.47 -17.29 -2.95
N ILE A 6 6.57 -17.14 -4.27
CA ILE A 6 5.56 -16.51 -5.11
C ILE A 6 5.04 -17.55 -6.09
N ASN A 7 3.77 -17.90 -5.93
CA ASN A 7 3.02 -18.70 -6.87
C ASN A 7 2.11 -17.79 -7.69
N TRP A 8 2.35 -17.73 -9.00
CA TRP A 8 1.64 -16.84 -9.89
C TRP A 8 0.81 -17.58 -10.93
N ALA A 9 -0.43 -17.15 -11.08
CA ALA A 9 -1.30 -17.50 -12.18
C ALA A 9 -1.99 -16.25 -12.72
N PRO A 10 -2.50 -16.24 -13.97
CA PRO A 10 -3.17 -15.06 -14.53
C PRO A 10 -4.34 -14.54 -13.69
N GLN A 11 -5.03 -15.43 -12.98
CA GLN A 11 -6.20 -15.09 -12.17
C GLN A 11 -5.86 -14.76 -10.72
N GLU A 12 -4.76 -15.30 -10.19
CA GLU A 12 -4.44 -15.21 -8.77
C GLU A 12 -2.93 -15.26 -8.54
N THR A 13 -2.45 -14.38 -7.70
CA THR A 13 -1.08 -14.40 -7.18
C THR A 13 -1.13 -14.73 -5.70
N ARG A 14 -0.32 -15.69 -5.24
CA ARG A 14 -0.17 -16.07 -3.84
C ARG A 14 1.28 -15.92 -3.41
N VAL A 15 1.49 -15.34 -2.24
CA VAL A 15 2.83 -15.13 -1.68
C VAL A 15 2.85 -15.70 -0.27
N ALA A 16 3.76 -16.64 -0.01
CA ALA A 16 3.99 -17.20 1.30
C ALA A 16 5.35 -16.77 1.85
N LEU A 17 5.36 -16.30 3.09
CA LEU A 17 6.58 -16.06 3.87
C LEU A 17 6.81 -17.26 4.77
N ILE A 18 7.98 -17.90 4.63
CA ILE A 18 8.35 -19.11 5.35
C ILE A 18 9.53 -18.83 6.28
N GLU A 19 9.39 -19.14 7.54
CA GLU A 19 10.45 -19.06 8.52
C GLU A 19 10.59 -20.40 9.26
N ASN A 20 11.81 -20.92 9.31
CA ASN A 20 12.10 -22.21 9.96
C ASN A 20 11.21 -23.37 9.46
N GLY A 21 10.88 -23.38 8.16
CA GLY A 21 10.05 -24.40 7.54
C GLY A 21 8.54 -24.27 7.82
N ALA A 22 8.10 -23.23 8.48
CA ALA A 22 6.68 -22.96 8.76
C ALA A 22 6.20 -21.70 8.04
N VAL A 23 4.99 -21.73 7.49
CA VAL A 23 4.34 -20.56 6.89
C VAL A 23 3.99 -19.57 8.00
N GLN A 24 4.50 -18.35 7.92
CA GLN A 24 4.21 -17.27 8.85
C GLN A 24 3.11 -16.35 8.32
N GLU A 25 3.18 -16.03 7.03
CA GLU A 25 2.23 -15.15 6.38
C GLU A 25 1.85 -15.72 5.01
N LEU A 26 0.59 -15.52 4.64
CA LEU A 26 0.06 -15.81 3.31
C LEU A 26 -0.66 -14.57 2.80
N HIS A 27 -0.21 -14.06 1.66
CA HIS A 27 -0.84 -12.97 0.94
C HIS A 27 -1.44 -13.48 -0.36
N LEU A 28 -2.61 -12.95 -0.71
CA LEU A 28 -3.36 -13.35 -1.90
C LEU A 28 -3.89 -12.12 -2.63
N GLU A 29 -3.73 -12.10 -3.95
CA GLU A 29 -4.31 -11.07 -4.82
C GLU A 29 -4.96 -11.75 -6.02
N ARG A 30 -6.26 -11.52 -6.21
CA ARG A 30 -6.99 -11.97 -7.38
C ARG A 30 -7.10 -10.85 -8.40
N THR A 31 -6.78 -11.13 -9.65
CA THR A 31 -6.73 -10.12 -10.71
C THR A 31 -8.06 -9.40 -10.88
N LEU A 32 -9.18 -10.12 -10.86
CA LEU A 32 -10.52 -9.54 -11.02
C LEU A 32 -11.06 -8.85 -9.76
N GLU A 33 -10.50 -9.14 -8.60
CA GLU A 33 -10.90 -8.59 -7.30
C GLU A 33 -9.85 -7.61 -6.76
N ARG A 34 -8.89 -7.23 -7.59
CA ARG A 34 -7.85 -6.28 -7.19
C ARG A 34 -8.48 -4.95 -6.85
N GLY A 35 -8.24 -4.47 -5.64
CA GLY A 35 -8.72 -3.19 -5.15
C GLY A 35 -8.17 -2.01 -5.94
N LEU A 36 -8.84 -0.89 -5.83
CA LEU A 36 -8.47 0.38 -6.47
C LEU A 36 -7.72 1.30 -5.49
N VAL A 37 -7.68 0.97 -4.21
CA VAL A 37 -7.01 1.78 -3.17
C VAL A 37 -5.56 2.03 -3.56
N GLY A 38 -5.15 3.31 -3.47
CA GLY A 38 -3.82 3.77 -3.90
C GLY A 38 -3.75 4.25 -5.35
N ASN A 39 -4.64 3.80 -6.22
CA ASN A 39 -4.69 4.23 -7.62
C ASN A 39 -5.01 5.73 -7.71
N ILE A 40 -4.35 6.41 -8.66
CA ILE A 40 -4.51 7.84 -8.90
C ILE A 40 -5.11 8.04 -10.29
N TYR A 41 -6.18 8.82 -10.36
CA TYR A 41 -6.93 9.12 -11.58
C TYR A 41 -6.96 10.62 -11.88
N LEU A 42 -7.15 10.98 -13.13
CA LEU A 42 -7.61 12.29 -13.53
C LEU A 42 -9.15 12.27 -13.53
N GLY A 43 -9.75 12.68 -12.42
CA GLY A 43 -11.21 12.69 -12.28
C GLY A 43 -11.83 13.97 -12.82
N LYS A 44 -13.10 13.89 -13.26
CA LYS A 44 -13.94 15.03 -13.63
C LYS A 44 -15.08 15.17 -12.65
N VAL A 45 -15.27 16.36 -12.10
CA VAL A 45 -16.41 16.65 -11.22
C VAL A 45 -17.70 16.53 -12.02
N ALA A 46 -18.48 15.49 -11.73
CA ALA A 46 -19.76 15.24 -12.39
C ALA A 46 -20.90 16.03 -11.75
N ARG A 47 -20.89 16.17 -10.41
CA ARG A 47 -21.91 16.88 -9.64
C ARG A 47 -21.40 17.31 -8.28
N VAL A 48 -21.72 18.53 -7.87
CA VAL A 48 -21.46 19.04 -6.52
C VAL A 48 -22.74 18.91 -5.68
N LEU A 49 -22.61 18.46 -4.43
CA LEU A 49 -23.68 18.24 -3.49
C LEU A 49 -23.43 19.06 -2.20
N PRO A 50 -23.81 20.35 -2.16
CA PRO A 50 -23.51 21.22 -1.02
C PRO A 50 -24.11 20.73 0.29
N GLY A 51 -25.34 20.19 0.26
CA GLY A 51 -26.01 19.66 1.45
C GLY A 51 -25.32 18.46 2.11
N MET A 52 -24.46 17.75 1.37
CA MET A 52 -23.64 16.63 1.85
C MET A 52 -22.16 17.02 1.98
N GLN A 53 -21.81 18.24 1.67
CA GLN A 53 -20.41 18.72 1.61
C GLN A 53 -19.51 17.77 0.80
N SER A 54 -20.00 17.35 -0.38
CA SER A 54 -19.38 16.30 -1.18
C SER A 54 -19.56 16.54 -2.67
N ALA A 55 -18.80 15.82 -3.50
CA ALA A 55 -18.96 15.80 -4.95
C ALA A 55 -18.88 14.37 -5.48
N PHE A 56 -19.61 14.12 -6.56
CA PHE A 56 -19.41 12.93 -7.39
C PHE A 56 -18.37 13.22 -8.46
N ILE A 57 -17.41 12.32 -8.59
CA ILE A 57 -16.27 12.42 -9.51
C ILE A 57 -16.32 11.24 -10.47
N ASP A 58 -16.32 11.53 -11.77
CA ASP A 58 -16.13 10.53 -12.80
C ASP A 58 -14.61 10.23 -12.94
N ILE A 59 -14.24 8.99 -12.69
CA ILE A 59 -12.86 8.49 -12.80
C ILE A 59 -12.74 7.43 -13.91
N GLY A 60 -13.71 7.35 -14.82
CA GLY A 60 -13.73 6.38 -15.92
C GLY A 60 -14.21 4.99 -15.53
N LEU A 61 -14.81 4.82 -14.34
CA LEU A 61 -15.43 3.57 -13.91
C LEU A 61 -16.94 3.62 -14.11
N GLU A 62 -17.59 2.44 -14.07
CA GLU A 62 -19.04 2.33 -14.20
C GLU A 62 -19.83 3.22 -13.23
N ARG A 63 -19.28 3.40 -12.01
CA ARG A 63 -19.91 4.23 -10.98
C ARG A 63 -19.06 5.43 -10.64
N ALA A 64 -19.71 6.59 -10.54
CA ALA A 64 -19.06 7.79 -10.06
C ALA A 64 -18.51 7.59 -8.64
N ALA A 65 -17.32 8.08 -8.42
CA ALA A 65 -16.65 8.05 -7.13
C ALA A 65 -17.07 9.23 -6.26
N PHE A 66 -16.82 9.16 -4.97
CA PHE A 66 -17.25 10.11 -3.97
C PHE A 66 -16.07 10.86 -3.33
N LEU A 67 -16.13 12.18 -3.34
CA LEU A 67 -15.14 13.07 -2.73
C LEU A 67 -15.82 13.94 -1.67
N HIS A 68 -15.40 13.82 -0.42
CA HIS A 68 -15.90 14.64 0.69
C HIS A 68 -15.01 15.89 0.88
N VAL A 69 -15.57 16.99 1.36
CA VAL A 69 -14.84 18.24 1.61
C VAL A 69 -13.61 18.06 2.51
N ALA A 70 -13.69 17.16 3.49
CA ALA A 70 -12.55 16.85 4.38
C ALA A 70 -11.38 16.12 3.67
N ASP A 71 -11.63 15.52 2.51
CA ASP A 71 -10.63 14.81 1.70
C ASP A 71 -10.04 15.71 0.58
N LEU A 72 -10.50 16.96 0.50
CA LEU A 72 -9.89 17.98 -0.36
C LEU A 72 -8.61 18.51 0.29
N HIS A 73 -7.57 18.64 -0.52
CA HIS A 73 -6.40 19.41 -0.12
C HIS A 73 -6.74 20.90 -0.23
N SER A 74 -6.97 21.55 0.90
CA SER A 74 -7.06 23.00 0.96
C SER A 74 -5.71 23.58 1.33
N THR A 75 -5.13 24.38 0.46
CA THR A 75 -3.93 25.17 0.76
C THR A 75 -4.21 26.03 2.01
N GLY A 76 -3.66 25.61 3.15
CA GLY A 76 -3.80 26.32 4.42
C GLY A 76 -4.62 25.62 5.50
N PHE A 77 -5.29 24.48 5.22
CA PHE A 77 -5.99 23.71 6.23
C PHE A 77 -5.09 22.59 6.79
N ASN A 78 -4.47 22.84 7.92
CA ASN A 78 -3.85 21.81 8.75
C ASN A 78 -4.85 21.44 9.85
N PRO A 79 -5.47 20.25 9.85
CA PRO A 79 -6.44 19.83 10.88
C PRO A 79 -5.85 19.82 12.30
N ARG A 80 -4.52 19.75 12.42
CA ARG A 80 -3.79 19.79 13.70
C ARG A 80 -3.36 21.20 14.11
N ALA A 81 -3.45 22.19 13.23
CA ALA A 81 -2.96 23.55 13.44
C ALA A 81 -4.06 24.62 13.32
N ASN A 82 -5.35 24.25 13.44
CA ASN A 82 -6.43 25.24 13.43
C ASN A 82 -6.83 25.60 14.87
N PRO A 83 -6.15 26.56 15.51
CA PRO A 83 -6.48 27.00 16.86
C PRO A 83 -7.82 27.72 16.94
N ASP A 84 -8.36 28.19 15.81
CA ASP A 84 -9.53 29.06 15.77
C ASP A 84 -10.86 28.35 15.47
N ASN A 85 -10.86 27.00 15.39
CA ASN A 85 -12.09 26.20 15.15
C ASN A 85 -12.96 26.70 13.98
N THR A 86 -12.35 27.33 12.98
CA THR A 86 -13.06 27.83 11.79
C THR A 86 -13.59 26.65 10.98
N PRO A 87 -14.88 26.65 10.60
CA PRO A 87 -15.42 25.56 9.78
C PRO A 87 -14.71 25.51 8.42
N PRO A 88 -14.51 24.31 7.86
CA PRO A 88 -13.88 24.14 6.55
C PRO A 88 -14.66 24.93 5.48
N THR A 89 -13.95 25.49 4.52
CA THR A 89 -14.58 26.18 3.39
C THR A 89 -15.56 25.23 2.69
N PRO A 90 -16.82 25.62 2.47
CA PRO A 90 -17.83 24.77 1.82
C PRO A 90 -17.37 24.24 0.47
N ILE A 91 -17.80 23.03 0.11
CA ILE A 91 -17.32 22.32 -1.08
C ILE A 91 -17.61 23.07 -2.38
N GLU A 92 -18.77 23.74 -2.48
CA GLU A 92 -19.19 24.52 -3.63
C GLU A 92 -18.33 25.76 -3.90
N LYS A 93 -17.49 26.15 -2.93
CA LYS A 93 -16.49 27.22 -3.10
C LYS A 93 -15.12 26.69 -3.49
N GLN A 94 -14.92 25.37 -3.41
CA GLN A 94 -13.63 24.74 -3.70
C GLN A 94 -13.61 23.99 -5.02
N VAL A 95 -14.75 23.43 -5.45
CA VAL A 95 -14.86 22.66 -6.68
C VAL A 95 -16.14 23.01 -7.44
N PHE A 96 -16.12 22.89 -8.77
CA PHE A 96 -17.26 23.15 -9.64
C PHE A 96 -17.44 22.01 -10.66
N GLU A 97 -18.65 21.83 -11.15
CA GLU A 97 -18.99 20.81 -12.15
C GLU A 97 -18.19 21.02 -13.44
N GLY A 98 -17.68 19.92 -14.00
CA GLY A 98 -16.81 19.93 -15.17
C GLY A 98 -15.31 20.13 -14.87
N GLN A 99 -14.93 20.52 -13.67
CA GLN A 99 -13.54 20.66 -13.27
C GLN A 99 -12.82 19.31 -13.28
N THR A 100 -11.55 19.30 -13.70
CA THR A 100 -10.68 18.12 -13.59
C THR A 100 -9.81 18.21 -12.33
N LEU A 101 -9.67 17.09 -11.64
CA LEU A 101 -8.90 16.95 -10.40
C LEU A 101 -8.05 15.68 -10.45
N THR A 102 -6.80 15.78 -10.00
CA THR A 102 -6.02 14.58 -9.68
C THR A 102 -6.50 14.04 -8.35
N VAL A 103 -7.00 12.81 -8.34
CA VAL A 103 -7.63 12.17 -7.18
C VAL A 103 -7.07 10.78 -6.95
N GLN A 104 -6.96 10.39 -5.68
CA GLN A 104 -6.52 9.06 -5.27
C GLN A 104 -7.67 8.31 -4.61
N VAL A 105 -7.78 7.02 -4.89
CA VAL A 105 -8.75 6.14 -4.23
C VAL A 105 -8.24 5.81 -2.83
N VAL A 106 -9.05 6.11 -1.81
CA VAL A 106 -8.74 5.82 -0.40
C VAL A 106 -9.58 4.68 0.17
N LYS A 107 -10.73 4.37 -0.47
CA LYS A 107 -11.54 3.19 -0.17
C LYS A 107 -12.15 2.65 -1.45
N ASP A 108 -12.17 1.31 -1.56
CA ASP A 108 -12.79 0.61 -2.66
C ASP A 108 -14.31 0.83 -2.74
N PRO A 109 -14.92 0.67 -3.92
CA PRO A 109 -16.37 0.60 -4.06
C PRO A 109 -16.93 -0.54 -3.20
N ILE A 110 -18.05 -0.31 -2.50
CA ILE A 110 -18.71 -1.33 -1.68
C ILE A 110 -20.21 -1.35 -2.01
N GLY A 111 -20.72 -2.49 -2.45
CA GLY A 111 -22.13 -2.66 -2.79
C GLY A 111 -22.56 -1.66 -3.88
N THR A 112 -23.49 -0.76 -3.56
CA THR A 112 -23.97 0.28 -4.47
C THR A 112 -23.19 1.59 -4.41
N LYS A 113 -22.21 1.72 -3.50
CA LYS A 113 -21.44 2.96 -3.31
C LYS A 113 -20.19 2.94 -4.19
N GLY A 114 -19.91 4.04 -4.87
CA GLY A 114 -18.66 4.25 -5.61
C GLY A 114 -17.44 4.40 -4.67
N ALA A 115 -16.25 4.35 -5.27
CA ALA A 115 -14.99 4.54 -4.54
C ALA A 115 -14.96 5.87 -3.78
N ARG A 116 -14.32 5.91 -2.61
CA ARG A 116 -14.02 7.17 -1.91
C ARG A 116 -12.68 7.70 -2.38
N LEU A 117 -12.65 8.98 -2.65
CA LEU A 117 -11.49 9.69 -3.17
C LEU A 117 -10.93 10.70 -2.18
N SER A 118 -9.65 11.04 -2.39
CA SER A 118 -8.98 12.20 -1.77
C SER A 118 -8.17 12.94 -2.84
N THR A 119 -8.07 14.26 -2.73
CA THR A 119 -7.09 15.04 -3.49
C THR A 119 -5.74 15.12 -2.77
N GLN A 120 -5.68 14.70 -1.51
CA GLN A 120 -4.43 14.57 -0.75
C GLN A 120 -3.71 13.29 -1.19
N VAL A 121 -2.91 13.41 -2.25
CA VAL A 121 -2.19 12.28 -2.82
C VAL A 121 -1.06 11.84 -1.90
N SER A 122 -0.94 10.52 -1.69
CA SER A 122 0.16 9.89 -0.99
C SER A 122 0.73 8.73 -1.80
N ILE A 123 2.05 8.68 -1.98
CA ILE A 123 2.72 7.63 -2.75
C ILE A 123 3.65 6.88 -1.82
N ALA A 124 3.39 5.58 -1.64
CA ALA A 124 4.19 4.74 -0.76
C ALA A 124 5.44 4.24 -1.48
N GLY A 125 6.61 4.58 -0.93
CA GLY A 125 7.89 3.99 -1.24
C GLY A 125 8.23 2.85 -0.28
N ARG A 126 9.48 2.41 -0.30
CA ARG A 126 9.99 1.36 0.59
C ARG A 126 10.14 1.88 2.03
N MET A 127 10.86 2.98 2.19
CA MET A 127 11.19 3.60 3.48
C MET A 127 10.29 4.78 3.81
N LEU A 128 9.73 5.42 2.80
CA LEU A 128 9.03 6.69 2.88
C LEU A 128 7.63 6.62 2.28
N VAL A 129 6.75 7.52 2.75
CA VAL A 129 5.53 7.88 2.03
C VAL A 129 5.68 9.34 1.59
N PHE A 130 5.53 9.60 0.32
CA PHE A 130 5.64 10.95 -0.26
C PHE A 130 4.27 11.63 -0.30
N LEU A 131 4.24 12.87 0.13
CA LEU A 131 3.07 13.75 0.15
C LEU A 131 3.36 14.97 -0.74
N PRO A 132 3.02 14.91 -2.04
CA PRO A 132 3.45 15.94 -3.00
C PRO A 132 2.95 17.35 -2.69
N GLN A 133 1.83 17.46 -1.99
CA GLN A 133 1.13 18.71 -1.70
C GLN A 133 1.39 19.23 -0.28
N ASP A 134 2.18 18.50 0.51
CA ASP A 134 2.59 18.84 1.86
C ASP A 134 4.08 19.19 1.88
N ASN A 135 4.54 19.87 2.93
CA ASN A 135 5.97 20.13 3.18
C ASN A 135 6.42 19.58 4.53
N HIS A 136 5.57 18.77 5.18
CA HIS A 136 5.85 18.23 6.50
C HIS A 136 6.69 16.96 6.43
N ILE A 137 7.67 16.83 7.34
CA ILE A 137 8.39 15.58 7.58
C ILE A 137 7.80 14.91 8.81
N GLY A 138 6.99 13.86 8.56
CA GLY A 138 6.41 13.01 9.59
C GLY A 138 7.30 11.80 9.86
N ILE A 139 7.18 11.23 11.07
CA ILE A 139 7.88 10.00 11.46
C ILE A 139 6.87 9.07 12.09
N SER A 140 6.91 7.79 11.72
CA SER A 140 6.04 6.76 12.28
C SER A 140 6.17 6.74 13.81
N GLN A 141 5.05 6.76 14.51
CA GLN A 141 5.01 6.65 15.97
C GLN A 141 5.46 5.27 16.48
N LYS A 142 5.56 4.28 15.57
CA LYS A 142 6.08 2.94 15.89
C LYS A 142 7.60 2.89 15.99
N ILE A 143 8.32 3.94 15.55
CA ILE A 143 9.77 4.06 15.74
C ILE A 143 10.04 4.41 17.21
N GLY A 144 10.88 3.60 17.86
CA GLY A 144 10.91 3.38 19.29
C GLY A 144 11.17 4.60 20.17
N SER A 145 12.29 5.34 20.01
CA SER A 145 12.63 6.44 20.92
C SER A 145 12.36 7.82 20.34
N ALA A 146 12.19 8.81 21.21
CA ALA A 146 12.04 10.21 20.79
C ALA A 146 13.32 10.71 20.13
N GLU A 147 14.47 10.33 20.70
CA GLU A 147 15.80 10.70 20.19
C GLU A 147 16.05 10.13 18.80
N ALA A 148 15.69 8.86 18.54
CA ALA A 148 15.81 8.26 17.21
C ALA A 148 14.93 8.98 16.20
N ARG A 149 13.70 9.37 16.58
CA ARG A 149 12.82 10.15 15.70
C ARG A 149 13.37 11.54 15.37
N ASP A 150 13.99 12.22 16.34
CA ASP A 150 14.57 13.54 16.12
C ASP A 150 15.83 13.47 15.24
N GLN A 151 16.66 12.45 15.40
CA GLN A 151 17.81 12.18 14.52
C GLN A 151 17.37 11.89 13.09
N LEU A 152 16.36 11.02 12.91
CA LEU A 152 15.80 10.72 11.59
C LEU A 152 15.19 11.96 10.93
N ARG A 153 14.52 12.83 11.72
CA ARG A 153 13.97 14.10 11.20
C ARG A 153 15.08 15.02 10.70
N ALA A 154 16.15 15.18 11.45
CA ALA A 154 17.30 16.00 11.05
C ALA A 154 17.98 15.46 9.78
N ARG A 155 18.17 14.13 9.69
CA ARG A 155 18.70 13.48 8.47
C ARG A 155 17.80 13.76 7.26
N MET A 156 16.49 13.56 7.40
CA MET A 156 15.54 13.81 6.33
C MET A 156 15.51 15.26 5.86
N GLN A 157 15.59 16.22 6.79
CA GLN A 157 15.66 17.64 6.43
C GLN A 157 16.86 17.96 5.52
N THR A 158 17.99 17.29 5.77
CA THR A 158 19.19 17.42 4.95
C THR A 158 19.02 16.75 3.57
N LEU A 159 18.45 15.54 3.54
CA LEU A 159 18.30 14.75 2.31
C LEU A 159 17.21 15.30 1.38
N VAL A 160 16.12 15.82 1.92
CA VAL A 160 15.00 16.37 1.13
C VAL A 160 15.42 17.67 0.41
N GLY A 161 16.34 18.44 1.00
CA GLY A 161 16.75 19.74 0.47
C GLY A 161 15.67 20.83 0.65
N LYS A 162 15.96 22.02 0.19
CA LYS A 162 15.05 23.14 0.28
C LYS A 162 14.00 23.11 -0.85
N PRO A 163 12.74 23.53 -0.60
CA PRO A 163 11.69 23.59 -1.62
C PRO A 163 12.09 24.42 -2.86
N GLU A 164 12.86 25.47 -2.67
CA GLU A 164 13.34 26.38 -3.70
C GLU A 164 14.35 25.73 -4.67
N GLU A 165 15.01 24.66 -4.21
CA GLU A 165 16.00 23.89 -4.98
C GLU A 165 15.39 22.64 -5.65
N GLY A 166 14.05 22.57 -5.79
CA GLY A 166 13.34 21.39 -6.30
C GLY A 166 13.01 20.36 -5.22
N GLY A 167 13.26 20.69 -3.95
CA GLY A 167 13.03 19.83 -2.78
C GLY A 167 11.58 19.87 -2.25
N GLY A 168 10.59 20.24 -3.07
CA GLY A 168 9.19 20.28 -2.64
C GLY A 168 8.60 18.90 -2.31
N GLY A 169 7.57 18.92 -1.46
CA GLY A 169 6.84 17.75 -1.00
C GLY A 169 7.23 17.29 0.41
N GLY A 170 6.25 16.79 1.15
CA GLY A 170 6.42 16.19 2.47
C GLY A 170 6.74 14.70 2.39
N PHE A 171 7.28 14.18 3.47
CA PHE A 171 7.61 12.76 3.61
C PHE A 171 7.23 12.23 4.97
N ILE A 172 6.72 11.01 5.02
CA ILE A 172 6.50 10.27 6.27
C ILE A 172 7.43 9.06 6.26
N LEU A 173 8.29 8.96 7.29
CA LEU A 173 9.16 7.78 7.47
C LEU A 173 8.33 6.61 7.98
N ARG A 174 8.46 5.47 7.30
CA ARG A 174 7.89 4.18 7.72
C ARG A 174 8.79 3.54 8.80
N THR A 175 8.29 2.51 9.46
CA THR A 175 9.05 1.79 10.51
C THR A 175 10.37 1.20 10.01
N ASN A 176 10.41 0.70 8.78
CA ASN A 176 11.61 0.14 8.18
C ASN A 176 12.68 1.20 7.78
N ALA A 177 12.38 2.48 7.93
CA ALA A 177 13.35 3.55 7.74
C ALA A 177 14.30 3.75 8.95
N GLU A 178 14.03 3.11 10.09
CA GLU A 178 14.80 3.30 11.33
C GLU A 178 16.29 2.96 11.14
N GLU A 179 16.57 1.86 10.46
CA GLU A 179 17.93 1.37 10.18
C GLU A 179 18.45 1.75 8.79
N ALA A 180 17.65 2.48 7.98
CA ALA A 180 18.01 2.83 6.61
C ALA A 180 19.20 3.79 6.55
N SER A 181 20.10 3.55 5.59
CA SER A 181 21.21 4.45 5.24
C SER A 181 20.70 5.71 4.53
N ASP A 182 21.53 6.76 4.52
CA ASP A 182 21.22 8.00 3.78
C ASP A 182 21.10 7.76 2.28
N THR A 183 21.85 6.80 1.74
CA THR A 183 21.75 6.39 0.33
C THR A 183 20.39 5.78 0.03
N GLU A 184 19.91 4.84 0.85
CA GLU A 184 18.61 4.20 0.66
C GLU A 184 17.46 5.20 0.78
N LEU A 185 17.53 6.11 1.75
CA LEU A 185 16.55 7.19 1.89
C LEU A 185 16.58 8.14 0.68
N GLY A 186 17.76 8.49 0.20
CA GLY A 186 17.96 9.33 -0.99
C GLY A 186 17.41 8.69 -2.26
N ASP A 187 17.64 7.40 -2.46
CA ASP A 187 17.12 6.63 -3.59
C ASP A 187 15.59 6.57 -3.57
N ASP A 188 15.00 6.35 -2.40
CA ASP A 188 13.53 6.32 -2.24
C ASP A 188 12.92 7.71 -2.50
N ILE A 189 13.55 8.80 -2.03
CA ILE A 189 13.15 10.18 -2.33
C ILE A 189 13.17 10.43 -3.85
N ALA A 190 14.26 10.06 -4.52
CA ALA A 190 14.42 10.27 -5.96
C ALA A 190 13.37 9.48 -6.76
N TYR A 191 13.13 8.23 -6.40
CA TYR A 191 12.09 7.39 -7.00
C TYR A 191 10.70 8.01 -6.85
N LEU A 192 10.32 8.41 -5.64
CA LEU A 192 9.00 8.96 -5.33
C LEU A 192 8.74 10.28 -6.05
N ARG A 193 9.73 11.17 -6.10
CA ARG A 193 9.66 12.43 -6.86
C ARG A 193 9.53 12.18 -8.36
N LYS A 194 10.29 11.24 -8.91
CA LYS A 194 10.19 10.84 -10.32
C LYS A 194 8.81 10.29 -10.65
N THR A 195 8.27 9.41 -9.79
CA THR A 195 6.92 8.86 -9.95
C THR A 195 5.87 9.97 -9.97
N TRP A 196 5.95 10.91 -9.04
CA TRP A 196 5.04 12.05 -9.02
C TRP A 196 5.16 12.96 -10.26
N ALA A 197 6.38 13.22 -10.71
CA ALA A 197 6.61 13.99 -11.94
C ALA A 197 5.95 13.34 -13.15
N GLN A 198 6.04 12.00 -13.27
CA GLN A 198 5.35 11.25 -14.33
C GLN A 198 3.83 11.32 -14.22
N ILE A 199 3.26 11.22 -13.00
CA ILE A 199 1.83 11.38 -12.75
C ILE A 199 1.36 12.77 -13.20
N ARG A 200 2.08 13.81 -12.81
CA ARG A 200 1.79 15.19 -13.22
C ARG A 200 1.85 15.38 -14.72
N GLN A 201 2.88 14.87 -15.37
CA GLN A 201 3.02 14.94 -16.83
C GLN A 201 1.83 14.25 -17.53
N ARG A 202 1.45 13.06 -17.05
CA ARG A 202 0.28 12.33 -17.59
C ARG A 202 -1.03 13.08 -17.36
N SER A 203 -1.21 13.73 -16.20
CA SER A 203 -2.43 14.49 -15.89
C SER A 203 -2.63 15.69 -16.81
N LEU A 204 -1.57 16.24 -17.39
CA LEU A 204 -1.65 17.34 -18.37
C LEU A 204 -1.93 16.85 -19.80
N ALA A 205 -1.58 15.60 -20.11
CA ALA A 205 -1.64 15.05 -21.46
C ALA A 205 -2.84 14.13 -21.70
N GLN A 206 -3.47 13.61 -20.65
CA GLN A 206 -4.52 12.61 -20.76
C GLN A 206 -5.92 13.21 -20.55
N PRO A 207 -6.97 12.63 -21.14
CA PRO A 207 -8.35 13.04 -20.89
C PRO A 207 -8.80 12.67 -19.46
N ALA A 208 -9.83 13.37 -18.99
CA ALA A 208 -10.48 13.01 -17.71
C ALA A 208 -11.03 11.57 -17.75
N GLY A 209 -11.06 10.90 -16.60
CA GLY A 209 -11.39 9.49 -16.45
C GLY A 209 -10.19 8.55 -16.60
N THR A 210 -8.99 9.06 -16.91
CA THR A 210 -7.80 8.22 -17.11
C THR A 210 -7.11 7.83 -15.81
N LEU A 211 -6.69 6.56 -15.72
CA LEU A 211 -5.79 6.06 -14.67
C LEU A 211 -4.38 6.63 -14.88
N LEU A 212 -3.93 7.51 -13.98
CA LEU A 212 -2.61 8.14 -14.04
C LEU A 212 -1.51 7.27 -13.41
N HIS A 213 -1.84 6.60 -12.31
CA HIS A 213 -0.92 5.73 -11.57
C HIS A 213 -1.70 4.58 -10.95
N GLN A 214 -1.19 3.38 -11.11
CA GLN A 214 -1.69 2.18 -10.46
C GLN A 214 -0.76 1.82 -9.31
N ASP A 215 -1.33 1.50 -8.14
CA ASP A 215 -0.52 1.00 -7.01
C ASP A 215 0.13 -0.34 -7.37
N LEU A 216 1.21 -0.67 -6.67
CA LEU A 216 2.00 -1.86 -6.93
C LEU A 216 1.17 -3.14 -6.82
N SER A 217 1.41 -4.10 -7.72
CA SER A 217 0.88 -5.47 -7.62
C SER A 217 1.45 -6.18 -6.39
N LEU A 218 0.80 -7.28 -5.97
CA LEU A 218 1.31 -8.09 -4.86
C LEU A 218 2.75 -8.56 -5.10
N VAL A 219 3.09 -8.93 -6.34
CA VAL A 219 4.45 -9.35 -6.72
C VAL A 219 5.47 -8.22 -6.50
N GLU A 220 5.14 -7.00 -6.92
CA GLU A 220 6.01 -5.83 -6.71
C GLU A 220 6.09 -5.41 -5.24
N ARG A 221 4.96 -5.53 -4.51
CA ARG A 221 4.92 -5.27 -3.06
C ARG A 221 5.81 -6.22 -2.25
N VAL A 222 6.09 -7.42 -2.76
CA VAL A 222 7.09 -8.31 -2.14
C VAL A 222 8.42 -7.59 -1.98
N LEU A 223 8.92 -6.94 -3.03
CA LEU A 223 10.19 -6.21 -2.95
C LEU A 223 10.12 -4.96 -2.08
N ARG A 224 8.97 -4.27 -2.06
CA ARG A 224 8.79 -3.05 -1.28
C ARG A 224 8.60 -3.32 0.22
N ASP A 225 7.75 -4.29 0.57
CA ASP A 225 7.23 -4.42 1.92
C ASP A 225 7.70 -5.69 2.65
N LEU A 226 7.92 -6.81 1.94
CA LEU A 226 8.21 -8.11 2.54
C LEU A 226 9.70 -8.47 2.52
N ALA A 227 10.44 -8.05 1.47
CA ALA A 227 11.86 -8.32 1.38
C ALA A 227 12.64 -7.45 2.38
N THR A 228 13.35 -8.11 3.29
CA THR A 228 14.19 -7.47 4.32
C THR A 228 15.62 -8.00 4.22
N GLU A 229 16.54 -7.48 5.05
CA GLU A 229 17.89 -8.03 5.16
C GLU A 229 17.88 -9.51 5.57
N GLN A 230 16.90 -9.90 6.39
CA GLN A 230 16.75 -11.29 6.87
C GLN A 230 16.17 -12.25 5.80
N THR A 231 15.71 -11.76 4.66
CA THR A 231 15.25 -12.59 3.54
C THR A 231 16.43 -13.32 2.92
N GLN A 232 16.35 -14.65 2.84
CA GLN A 232 17.38 -15.50 2.23
C GLN A 232 17.18 -15.62 0.72
N SER A 233 15.95 -15.95 0.30
CA SER A 233 15.59 -16.08 -1.11
C SER A 233 14.16 -15.58 -1.38
N ILE A 234 13.93 -15.18 -2.61
CA ILE A 234 12.61 -14.84 -3.16
C ILE A 234 12.42 -15.69 -4.41
N ARG A 235 11.59 -16.74 -4.33
CA ARG A 235 11.39 -17.67 -5.43
C ARG A 235 10.04 -17.47 -6.08
N ILE A 236 10.05 -17.37 -7.41
CA ILE A 236 8.84 -17.20 -8.21
C ILE A 236 8.76 -18.25 -9.32
N ASP A 237 7.62 -18.88 -9.49
CA ASP A 237 7.39 -19.98 -10.44
C ASP A 237 7.07 -19.51 -11.88
N SER A 238 6.77 -18.22 -12.09
CA SER A 238 6.53 -17.65 -13.41
C SER A 238 7.77 -16.95 -13.97
N LYS A 239 8.29 -17.43 -15.11
CA LYS A 239 9.45 -16.79 -15.78
C LYS A 239 9.15 -15.37 -16.21
N MET A 240 7.95 -15.14 -16.74
CA MET A 240 7.53 -13.79 -17.19
C MET A 240 7.51 -12.80 -16.01
N GLN A 241 6.91 -13.20 -14.89
CA GLN A 241 6.85 -12.36 -13.69
C GLN A 241 8.23 -12.18 -13.04
N PHE A 242 9.08 -13.22 -13.09
CA PHE A 242 10.47 -13.11 -12.64
C PHE A 242 11.21 -12.01 -13.41
N ASP A 243 11.11 -12.00 -14.74
CA ASP A 243 11.80 -11.00 -15.58
C ASP A 243 11.26 -9.58 -15.32
N GLN A 244 9.94 -9.42 -15.18
CA GLN A 244 9.31 -8.15 -14.84
C GLN A 244 9.74 -7.65 -13.46
N LEU A 245 9.70 -8.55 -12.45
CA LEU A 245 10.08 -8.21 -11.08
C LEU A 245 11.57 -7.87 -10.97
N LYS A 246 12.41 -8.58 -11.72
CA LYS A 246 13.84 -8.29 -11.81
C LYS A 246 14.10 -6.91 -12.42
N ALA A 247 13.41 -6.57 -13.51
CA ALA A 247 13.53 -5.25 -14.14
C ALA A 247 13.07 -4.12 -13.20
N PHE A 248 11.92 -4.30 -12.56
CA PHE A 248 11.39 -3.37 -11.56
C PHE A 248 12.37 -3.19 -10.38
N GLY A 249 12.79 -4.30 -9.78
CA GLY A 249 13.63 -4.29 -8.58
C GLY A 249 15.05 -3.77 -8.84
N SER A 250 15.59 -3.95 -10.06
CA SER A 250 16.92 -3.41 -10.41
C SER A 250 17.00 -1.89 -10.31
N VAL A 251 15.84 -1.23 -10.52
CA VAL A 251 15.74 0.24 -10.37
C VAL A 251 15.35 0.62 -8.94
N TYR A 252 14.52 -0.21 -8.28
CA TYR A 252 13.84 0.14 -7.04
C TYR A 252 14.54 -0.43 -5.79
N THR A 253 15.02 -1.69 -5.83
CA THR A 253 15.64 -2.39 -4.70
C THR A 253 16.72 -3.36 -5.16
N PRO A 254 17.89 -2.89 -5.60
CA PRO A 254 18.95 -3.76 -6.15
C PRO A 254 19.38 -4.89 -5.19
N THR A 255 19.39 -4.63 -3.88
CA THR A 255 19.74 -5.60 -2.84
C THR A 255 18.75 -6.76 -2.74
N ALA A 256 17.45 -6.48 -2.89
CA ALA A 256 16.42 -7.51 -2.88
C ALA A 256 16.42 -8.34 -4.18
N VAL A 257 16.77 -7.73 -5.31
CA VAL A 257 16.89 -8.43 -6.60
C VAL A 257 17.98 -9.49 -6.59
N ALA A 258 19.05 -9.30 -5.86
CA ALA A 258 20.12 -10.30 -5.73
C ALA A 258 19.64 -11.61 -5.09
N LYS A 259 18.52 -11.58 -4.36
CA LYS A 259 17.89 -12.74 -3.69
C LYS A 259 16.76 -13.35 -4.53
N LEU A 260 16.45 -12.78 -5.71
CA LEU A 260 15.36 -13.22 -6.58
C LEU A 260 15.80 -14.42 -7.44
N GLU A 261 15.05 -15.52 -7.36
CA GLU A 261 15.31 -16.76 -8.07
C GLU A 261 14.07 -17.19 -8.87
N HIS A 262 14.29 -17.65 -10.11
CA HIS A 262 13.24 -18.31 -10.88
C HIS A 262 13.18 -19.79 -10.47
N TYR A 263 12.06 -20.19 -9.88
CA TYR A 263 11.78 -21.60 -9.57
C TYR A 263 11.45 -22.37 -10.85
N LYS A 264 12.20 -23.46 -11.10
CA LYS A 264 12.10 -24.28 -12.32
C LYS A 264 11.74 -25.74 -12.01
N GLY A 265 11.36 -26.03 -10.76
CA GLY A 265 11.00 -27.40 -10.35
C GLY A 265 9.72 -27.87 -11.07
N GLU A 266 9.61 -29.18 -11.29
CA GLU A 266 8.42 -29.82 -11.88
C GLU A 266 7.24 -29.86 -10.88
N ARG A 267 7.55 -30.02 -9.58
CA ARG A 267 6.54 -29.99 -8.53
C ARG A 267 6.10 -28.54 -8.27
N PRO A 268 4.78 -28.24 -8.16
CA PRO A 268 4.32 -26.90 -7.82
C PRO A 268 5.02 -26.36 -6.57
N ILE A 269 5.41 -25.07 -6.61
CA ILE A 269 6.24 -24.48 -5.55
C ILE A 269 5.58 -24.57 -4.17
N PHE A 270 4.27 -24.34 -4.06
CA PHE A 270 3.55 -24.41 -2.80
C PHE A 270 3.42 -25.84 -2.27
N ASP A 271 3.30 -26.83 -3.16
CA ASP A 271 3.31 -28.24 -2.77
C ASP A 271 4.68 -28.69 -2.26
N LEU A 272 5.76 -28.23 -2.93
CA LEU A 272 7.13 -28.60 -2.54
C LEU A 272 7.47 -28.13 -1.13
N PHE A 273 6.99 -26.94 -0.76
CA PHE A 273 7.27 -26.32 0.54
C PHE A 273 6.16 -26.53 1.58
N GLY A 274 5.17 -27.39 1.31
CA GLY A 274 4.11 -27.74 2.25
C GLY A 274 3.11 -26.60 2.51
N VAL A 275 3.09 -25.57 1.66
CA VAL A 275 2.20 -24.41 1.84
C VAL A 275 0.75 -24.78 1.61
N GLU A 276 0.44 -25.66 0.63
CA GLU A 276 -0.93 -26.11 0.39
C GLU A 276 -1.52 -26.88 1.59
N GLU A 277 -0.70 -27.67 2.28
CA GLU A 277 -1.12 -28.37 3.49
C GLU A 277 -1.42 -27.38 4.64
N GLU A 278 -0.62 -26.33 4.79
CA GLU A 278 -0.87 -25.28 5.78
C GLU A 278 -2.15 -24.49 5.47
N ILE A 279 -2.40 -24.18 4.20
CA ILE A 279 -3.64 -23.54 3.75
C ILE A 279 -4.84 -24.43 4.10
N ALA A 280 -4.77 -25.71 3.77
CA ALA A 280 -5.84 -26.67 4.09
C ALA A 280 -6.11 -26.76 5.60
N ARG A 281 -5.06 -26.76 6.42
CA ARG A 281 -5.19 -26.70 7.90
C ARG A 281 -5.81 -25.40 8.39
N ALA A 282 -5.39 -24.27 7.84
CA ALA A 282 -5.92 -22.97 8.22
C ALA A 282 -7.39 -22.79 7.88
N LEU A 283 -7.88 -23.46 6.83
CA LEU A 283 -9.29 -23.46 6.42
C LEU A 283 -10.14 -24.50 7.14
N ALA A 284 -9.54 -25.39 7.94
CA ALA A 284 -10.27 -26.39 8.69
C ALA A 284 -11.09 -25.74 9.83
N ARG A 285 -12.25 -26.34 10.13
CA ARG A 285 -13.10 -25.90 11.26
C ARG A 285 -12.36 -25.96 12.60
N ARG A 286 -11.48 -26.97 12.77
CA ARG A 286 -10.67 -27.17 13.96
C ARG A 286 -9.23 -26.75 13.70
N VAL A 287 -8.69 -25.96 14.60
CA VAL A 287 -7.28 -25.51 14.60
C VAL A 287 -6.63 -25.97 15.90
N ASP A 288 -5.68 -26.88 15.79
CA ASP A 288 -4.92 -27.37 16.94
C ASP A 288 -3.79 -26.38 17.31
N LEU A 289 -3.66 -26.11 18.61
CA LEU A 289 -2.68 -25.16 19.17
C LEU A 289 -1.45 -25.91 19.68
N LYS A 290 -0.28 -25.27 19.64
CA LYS A 290 0.98 -25.83 20.18
C LYS A 290 0.90 -26.16 21.66
N SER A 291 0.01 -25.54 22.42
CA SER A 291 -0.25 -25.79 23.84
C SER A 291 -0.98 -27.12 24.12
N GLY A 292 -1.49 -27.80 23.09
CA GLY A 292 -2.35 -28.98 23.23
C GLY A 292 -3.85 -28.64 23.31
N GLY A 293 -4.20 -27.35 23.31
CA GLY A 293 -5.56 -26.89 23.14
C GLY A 293 -5.97 -26.84 21.66
N TYR A 294 -7.20 -26.44 21.40
CA TYR A 294 -7.69 -26.26 20.03
C TYR A 294 -8.79 -25.21 19.95
N LEU A 295 -8.97 -24.65 18.75
CA LEU A 295 -10.07 -23.76 18.41
C LEU A 295 -11.05 -24.46 17.50
N ILE A 296 -12.34 -24.13 17.66
CA ILE A 296 -13.39 -24.45 16.70
C ILE A 296 -13.91 -23.13 16.13
N VAL A 297 -13.80 -22.99 14.81
CA VAL A 297 -14.26 -21.79 14.11
C VAL A 297 -15.49 -22.12 13.30
N ASP A 298 -16.61 -21.53 13.65
CA ASP A 298 -17.90 -21.68 12.97
C ASP A 298 -18.37 -20.37 12.39
N GLN A 299 -18.68 -20.35 11.09
CA GLN A 299 -19.28 -19.21 10.42
C GLN A 299 -20.79 -19.44 10.30
N THR A 300 -21.56 -18.50 10.84
CA THR A 300 -23.03 -18.46 10.72
C THR A 300 -23.40 -17.39 9.68
N GLU A 301 -24.71 -17.18 9.46
CA GLU A 301 -25.20 -16.15 8.54
C GLU A 301 -24.70 -14.73 8.86
N ALA A 302 -24.61 -14.39 10.16
CA ALA A 302 -24.29 -13.03 10.61
C ALA A 302 -23.06 -12.93 11.52
N LEU A 303 -22.49 -14.05 11.94
CA LEU A 303 -21.43 -14.12 12.95
C LEU A 303 -20.37 -15.14 12.55
N THR A 304 -19.13 -14.89 12.97
CA THR A 304 -18.10 -15.92 13.08
C THR A 304 -17.86 -16.18 14.57
N THR A 305 -18.06 -17.40 15.03
CA THR A 305 -17.81 -17.81 16.41
C THR A 305 -16.48 -18.55 16.51
N VAL A 306 -15.74 -18.29 17.57
CA VAL A 306 -14.49 -19.00 17.90
C VAL A 306 -14.66 -19.59 19.30
N ASP A 307 -14.78 -20.90 19.36
CA ASP A 307 -14.81 -21.66 20.63
C ASP A 307 -13.37 -22.08 20.98
N VAL A 308 -12.94 -21.76 22.17
CA VAL A 308 -11.57 -22.03 22.65
C VAL A 308 -11.60 -23.17 23.65
N ASN A 309 -10.89 -24.25 23.32
CA ASN A 309 -10.81 -25.46 24.14
C ASN A 309 -9.40 -25.68 24.66
N THR A 310 -9.28 -26.02 25.93
CA THR A 310 -7.99 -26.34 26.55
C THR A 310 -7.42 -27.68 26.07
N GLY A 311 -8.27 -28.62 25.62
CA GLY A 311 -7.84 -29.93 25.10
C GLY A 311 -7.00 -30.68 26.12
N GLY A 312 -5.79 -31.05 25.73
CA GLY A 312 -4.82 -31.74 26.57
C GLY A 312 -3.94 -30.78 27.42
N PHE A 313 -4.19 -29.48 27.38
CA PHE A 313 -3.43 -28.51 28.18
C PHE A 313 -3.90 -28.57 29.64
N VAL A 314 -2.96 -28.89 30.53
CA VAL A 314 -3.23 -29.05 31.98
C VAL A 314 -2.48 -28.03 32.84
N GLY A 315 -1.88 -26.99 32.26
CA GLY A 315 -1.13 -25.92 32.97
C GLY A 315 0.35 -26.06 32.90
#